data_4084a4f662523f421affdc4e088d36fa
#
_entry.id   4084a4f662523f421affdc4e088d36fa
#
_cell.length_a   1.000
_cell.length_b   1.000
_cell.length_c   1.000
_cell.angle_alpha   90.00
_cell.angle_beta   90.00
_cell.angle_gamma   90.00
#
_symmetry.space_group_name_H-M   'P 1'
#
loop_
_entity.id
_entity.type
_entity.pdbx_description
1 polymer ?
#
loop_
_entity_poly.entity_id
_entity_poly.type
_entity_poly.pdbx_seq_one_letter_code
_entity_poly.pdbx_strand_id
1 'polypeptide(L)'
;MQLQPQFTNYFQSLITTFESQNPSIKVKWVDVPWAAMENKILTAVSAKTPPDVVNLNPDFASQLAGRNAWLDLDAKVPSEARSSYLPNIWQASTLNGKSFGIPWYLTTRLTIYNTDLLKQAGITKPPATYAELAQAAQQIKDKTGKYAFFATFVPQDSGEVLESFVQMGVTLVNSEGKAGFNTPQGKAAFQYWVDLYKQGLLPKESLTQGHRHAIDLYQSGETAFLASGPEFLKTISNNAPKIAQASAIAPQITGDTGKKNVAVMNIVIPRASKHPDAAVKFALFVTNDENQLAFAKAANVLPSTVKALSDSYFKEVPADASTVEKGRMISAQQMQTAEVLTPKIKDFKLLQKAIYENLQAAMLGQKTVDKAVEDAAQQWDNR
;
A
#
# COMPACT_ATOMS: atom_id res chain seq x y z
N MET A 1 -1.97 -5.05 -8.21
CA MET A 1 -2.14 -4.56 -9.61
C MET A 1 -2.56 -5.75 -10.45
N GLN A 2 -3.65 -5.63 -11.19
CA GLN A 2 -4.01 -6.61 -12.20
C GLN A 2 -3.04 -6.45 -13.38
N LEU A 3 -2.45 -7.53 -13.85
CA LEU A 3 -1.34 -7.47 -14.81
C LEU A 3 -1.82 -7.54 -16.28
N GLN A 4 -2.95 -8.18 -16.52
CA GLN A 4 -3.58 -8.19 -17.86
C GLN A 4 -4.71 -7.16 -17.95
N PRO A 5 -4.92 -6.58 -19.15
CA PRO A 5 -4.14 -6.75 -20.38
C PRO A 5 -2.88 -5.85 -20.43
N GLN A 6 -2.72 -4.92 -19.49
CA GLN A 6 -1.76 -3.82 -19.56
C GLN A 6 -0.30 -4.27 -19.72
N PHE A 7 0.08 -5.35 -19.05
CA PHE A 7 1.46 -5.84 -19.03
C PHE A 7 1.64 -7.18 -19.76
N THR A 8 0.68 -7.59 -20.58
CA THR A 8 0.72 -8.88 -21.29
C THR A 8 2.01 -9.05 -22.10
N ASN A 9 2.37 -8.07 -22.92
CA ASN A 9 3.57 -8.14 -23.75
C ASN A 9 4.86 -8.22 -22.91
N TYR A 10 4.93 -7.47 -21.80
CA TYR A 10 6.06 -7.52 -20.88
C TYR A 10 6.25 -8.94 -20.32
N PHE A 11 5.19 -9.55 -19.77
CA PHE A 11 5.28 -10.88 -19.17
C PHE A 11 5.51 -11.97 -20.18
N GLN A 12 4.96 -11.88 -21.38
CA GLN A 12 5.26 -12.83 -22.46
C GLN A 12 6.74 -12.80 -22.85
N SER A 13 7.32 -11.59 -22.99
CA SER A 13 8.75 -11.44 -23.27
C SER A 13 9.61 -11.98 -22.13
N LEU A 14 9.26 -11.63 -20.87
CA LEU A 14 9.96 -12.10 -19.67
C LEU A 14 9.97 -13.65 -19.60
N ILE A 15 8.81 -14.29 -19.81
CA ILE A 15 8.66 -15.73 -19.81
C ILE A 15 9.48 -16.38 -20.93
N THR A 16 9.41 -15.84 -22.14
CA THR A 16 10.19 -16.34 -23.27
C THR A 16 11.69 -16.29 -23.00
N THR A 17 12.16 -15.20 -22.41
CA THR A 17 13.58 -15.05 -22.04
C THR A 17 13.97 -16.08 -20.96
N PHE A 18 13.15 -16.25 -19.93
CA PHE A 18 13.39 -17.24 -18.89
C PHE A 18 13.45 -18.66 -19.45
N GLU A 19 12.48 -19.04 -20.28
CA GLU A 19 12.40 -20.38 -20.88
C GLU A 19 13.56 -20.67 -21.85
N SER A 20 14.05 -19.66 -22.56
CA SER A 20 15.24 -19.81 -23.42
C SER A 20 16.50 -20.11 -22.61
N GLN A 21 16.63 -19.52 -21.43
CA GLN A 21 17.73 -19.77 -20.51
C GLN A 21 17.55 -21.05 -19.68
N ASN A 22 16.34 -21.60 -19.63
CA ASN A 22 15.95 -22.76 -18.84
C ASN A 22 15.04 -23.70 -19.66
N PRO A 23 15.56 -24.41 -20.68
CA PRO A 23 14.72 -25.16 -21.65
C PRO A 23 13.84 -26.25 -21.03
N SER A 24 14.25 -26.79 -19.87
CA SER A 24 13.49 -27.80 -19.12
C SER A 24 12.35 -27.24 -18.26
N ILE A 25 12.20 -25.90 -18.15
CA ILE A 25 11.16 -25.26 -17.36
C ILE A 25 10.20 -24.55 -18.29
N LYS A 26 8.90 -24.80 -18.10
CA LYS A 26 7.83 -24.09 -18.80
C LYS A 26 6.97 -23.30 -17.81
N VAL A 27 6.67 -22.06 -18.16
CA VAL A 27 5.90 -21.14 -17.31
C VAL A 27 4.52 -20.91 -17.88
N LYS A 28 3.51 -21.35 -17.15
CA LYS A 28 2.10 -21.04 -17.46
C LYS A 28 1.63 -19.85 -16.63
N TRP A 29 1.51 -18.68 -17.24
CA TRP A 29 1.00 -17.50 -16.57
C TRP A 29 -0.53 -17.52 -16.50
N VAL A 30 -1.07 -17.30 -15.29
CA VAL A 30 -2.50 -17.17 -15.03
C VAL A 30 -2.73 -15.85 -14.31
N ASP A 31 -3.44 -14.91 -14.96
CA ASP A 31 -3.85 -13.66 -14.32
C ASP A 31 -5.12 -13.85 -13.52
N VAL A 32 -5.19 -13.20 -12.36
CA VAL A 32 -6.34 -13.25 -11.45
C VAL A 32 -6.65 -11.86 -10.96
N PRO A 33 -7.90 -11.38 -11.12
CA PRO A 33 -8.32 -10.10 -10.53
C PRO A 33 -8.10 -10.06 -9.03
N TRP A 34 -7.67 -8.92 -8.51
CA TRP A 34 -7.40 -8.75 -7.07
C TRP A 34 -8.56 -9.13 -6.18
N ALA A 35 -9.78 -8.76 -6.55
CA ALA A 35 -10.98 -9.11 -5.78
C ALA A 35 -11.20 -10.62 -5.62
N ALA A 36 -10.68 -11.44 -6.55
CA ALA A 36 -10.80 -12.89 -6.51
C ALA A 36 -9.55 -13.61 -5.97
N MET A 37 -8.43 -12.89 -5.80
CA MET A 37 -7.12 -13.49 -5.53
C MET A 37 -7.10 -14.25 -4.21
N GLU A 38 -7.58 -13.66 -3.12
CA GLU A 38 -7.58 -14.28 -1.80
C GLU A 38 -8.36 -15.60 -1.80
N ASN A 39 -9.59 -15.58 -2.30
CA ASN A 39 -10.44 -16.78 -2.35
C ASN A 39 -9.83 -17.86 -3.25
N LYS A 40 -9.24 -17.47 -4.38
CA LYS A 40 -8.65 -18.42 -5.32
C LYS A 40 -7.41 -19.10 -4.75
N ILE A 41 -6.55 -18.37 -4.05
CA ILE A 41 -5.38 -18.94 -3.38
C ILE A 41 -5.78 -19.84 -2.20
N LEU A 42 -6.71 -19.39 -1.36
CA LEU A 42 -7.21 -20.21 -0.25
C LEU A 42 -7.81 -21.54 -0.75
N THR A 43 -8.61 -21.48 -1.80
CA THR A 43 -9.19 -22.67 -2.43
C THR A 43 -8.11 -23.59 -2.99
N ALA A 44 -7.15 -23.06 -3.74
CA ALA A 44 -6.07 -23.84 -4.34
C ALA A 44 -5.17 -24.51 -3.29
N VAL A 45 -4.84 -23.79 -2.21
CA VAL A 45 -4.05 -24.35 -1.10
C VAL A 45 -4.83 -25.45 -0.38
N SER A 46 -6.13 -25.25 -0.11
CA SER A 46 -6.99 -26.24 0.53
C SER A 46 -7.16 -27.49 -0.33
N ALA A 47 -7.28 -27.34 -1.64
CA ALA A 47 -7.38 -28.44 -2.61
C ALA A 47 -6.02 -29.15 -2.88
N LYS A 48 -4.92 -28.69 -2.28
CA LYS A 48 -3.54 -29.16 -2.52
C LYS A 48 -3.11 -29.06 -3.99
N THR A 49 -3.64 -28.07 -4.71
CA THR A 49 -3.30 -27.75 -6.10
C THR A 49 -2.89 -26.27 -6.24
N PRO A 50 -1.98 -25.76 -5.36
CA PRO A 50 -1.56 -24.37 -5.46
C PRO A 50 -0.76 -24.14 -6.74
N PRO A 51 -0.71 -22.89 -7.26
CA PRO A 51 0.29 -22.51 -8.25
C PRO A 51 1.70 -22.59 -7.64
N ASP A 52 2.74 -22.63 -8.48
CA ASP A 52 4.12 -22.71 -7.99
C ASP A 52 4.66 -21.35 -7.55
N VAL A 53 4.21 -20.26 -8.18
CA VAL A 53 4.66 -18.89 -7.88
C VAL A 53 3.43 -17.95 -7.85
N VAL A 54 3.36 -17.07 -6.86
CA VAL A 54 2.24 -16.13 -6.71
C VAL A 54 2.74 -14.73 -6.36
N ASN A 55 2.20 -13.71 -7.02
CA ASN A 55 2.36 -12.33 -6.59
C ASN A 55 1.23 -11.94 -5.64
N LEU A 56 1.56 -11.52 -4.42
CA LEU A 56 0.59 -11.12 -3.39
C LEU A 56 0.92 -9.76 -2.78
N ASN A 57 -0.15 -9.09 -2.32
CA ASN A 57 0.00 -7.90 -1.48
C ASN A 57 0.63 -8.27 -0.11
N PRO A 58 1.22 -7.30 0.59
CA PRO A 58 1.95 -7.57 1.83
C PRO A 58 1.05 -8.13 2.94
N ASP A 59 -0.17 -7.63 3.09
CA ASP A 59 -1.07 -8.03 4.18
C ASP A 59 -1.48 -9.50 4.04
N PHE A 60 -1.91 -9.89 2.83
CA PHE A 60 -2.33 -11.26 2.57
C PHE A 60 -1.15 -12.24 2.55
N ALA A 61 0.01 -11.83 2.02
CA ALA A 61 1.23 -12.63 2.06
C ALA A 61 1.65 -12.91 3.51
N SER A 62 1.67 -11.90 4.39
CA SER A 62 2.02 -12.06 5.81
C SER A 62 0.98 -12.85 6.60
N GLN A 63 -0.31 -12.66 6.31
CA GLN A 63 -1.40 -13.42 6.93
C GLN A 63 -1.25 -14.93 6.68
N LEU A 64 -0.97 -15.33 5.45
CA LEU A 64 -0.76 -16.73 5.10
C LEU A 64 0.63 -17.24 5.56
N ALA A 65 1.64 -16.38 5.67
CA ALA A 65 2.91 -16.73 6.31
C ALA A 65 2.70 -17.15 7.77
N GLY A 66 1.85 -16.44 8.52
CA GLY A 66 1.46 -16.81 9.88
C GLY A 66 0.75 -18.17 9.99
N ARG A 67 0.20 -18.68 8.89
CA ARG A 67 -0.40 -20.01 8.75
C ARG A 67 0.55 -21.04 8.14
N ASN A 68 1.83 -20.68 7.97
CA ASN A 68 2.86 -21.54 7.40
C ASN A 68 2.56 -22.05 5.97
N ALA A 69 1.89 -21.21 5.16
CA ALA A 69 1.46 -21.57 3.80
C ALA A 69 2.59 -21.46 2.78
N TRP A 70 3.65 -20.70 3.06
CA TRP A 70 4.74 -20.42 2.13
C TRP A 70 5.98 -21.26 2.40
N LEU A 71 6.77 -21.45 1.34
CA LEU A 71 8.10 -22.02 1.43
C LEU A 71 8.99 -21.09 2.27
N ASP A 72 9.79 -21.69 3.14
CA ASP A 72 10.86 -20.97 3.85
C ASP A 72 11.99 -20.67 2.87
N LEU A 73 12.21 -19.40 2.57
CA LEU A 73 13.16 -18.97 1.55
C LEU A 73 14.59 -18.79 2.08
N ASP A 74 14.80 -18.84 3.40
CA ASP A 74 16.12 -18.60 3.99
C ASP A 74 17.16 -19.66 3.56
N ALA A 75 16.71 -20.91 3.43
CA ALA A 75 17.55 -22.01 2.94
C ALA A 75 17.60 -22.17 1.41
N LYS A 76 16.73 -21.43 0.68
CA LYS A 76 16.56 -21.60 -0.77
C LYS A 76 17.11 -20.43 -1.58
N VAL A 77 17.16 -19.24 -1.01
CA VAL A 77 17.69 -18.05 -1.68
C VAL A 77 19.14 -17.85 -1.29
N PRO A 78 20.08 -17.86 -2.24
CA PRO A 78 21.50 -17.60 -1.95
C PRO A 78 21.69 -16.25 -1.26
N SER A 79 22.66 -16.17 -0.34
CA SER A 79 22.99 -14.94 0.39
C SER A 79 23.34 -13.77 -0.53
N GLU A 80 24.04 -14.08 -1.62
CA GLU A 80 24.38 -13.09 -2.65
C GLU A 80 23.13 -12.50 -3.32
N ALA A 81 22.17 -13.35 -3.69
CA ALA A 81 20.89 -12.87 -4.25
C ALA A 81 20.12 -12.04 -3.22
N ARG A 82 20.12 -12.44 -1.93
CA ARG A 82 19.48 -11.71 -0.86
C ARG A 82 20.10 -10.32 -0.66
N SER A 83 21.40 -10.19 -0.73
CA SER A 83 22.12 -8.92 -0.55
C SER A 83 21.85 -7.88 -1.64
N SER A 84 21.27 -8.28 -2.78
CA SER A 84 20.87 -7.34 -3.83
C SER A 84 19.62 -6.52 -3.47
N TYR A 85 18.79 -7.00 -2.54
CA TYR A 85 17.57 -6.30 -2.13
C TYR A 85 17.85 -5.26 -1.04
N LEU A 86 16.99 -4.25 -0.94
CA LEU A 86 17.01 -3.28 0.15
C LEU A 86 16.80 -4.02 1.48
N PRO A 87 17.69 -3.88 2.49
CA PRO A 87 17.64 -4.69 3.71
C PRO A 87 16.33 -4.55 4.50
N ASN A 88 15.81 -3.32 4.64
CA ASN A 88 14.54 -3.06 5.29
C ASN A 88 13.35 -3.67 4.54
N ILE A 89 13.43 -3.74 3.21
CA ILE A 89 12.39 -4.31 2.35
C ILE A 89 12.42 -5.84 2.41
N TRP A 90 13.61 -6.46 2.42
CA TRP A 90 13.72 -7.90 2.67
C TRP A 90 13.16 -8.26 4.04
N GLN A 91 13.52 -7.48 5.07
CA GLN A 91 13.01 -7.67 6.43
C GLN A 91 11.48 -7.51 6.51
N ALA A 92 10.88 -6.65 5.67
CA ALA A 92 9.44 -6.53 5.57
C ALA A 92 8.76 -7.81 5.05
N SER A 93 9.48 -8.65 4.32
CA SER A 93 9.02 -9.97 3.82
C SER A 93 9.43 -11.14 4.72
N THR A 94 9.73 -10.86 6.00
CA THR A 94 10.13 -11.84 7.01
C THR A 94 9.14 -11.83 8.17
N LEU A 95 8.74 -13.01 8.65
CA LEU A 95 7.85 -13.21 9.80
C LEU A 95 8.42 -14.30 10.70
N ASN A 96 8.53 -14.02 12.01
CA ASN A 96 9.07 -14.96 12.99
C ASN A 96 10.46 -15.51 12.59
N GLY A 97 11.33 -14.65 12.06
CA GLY A 97 12.67 -15.00 11.63
C GLY A 97 12.76 -15.79 10.32
N LYS A 98 11.65 -15.99 9.60
CA LYS A 98 11.60 -16.72 8.34
C LYS A 98 11.18 -15.81 7.19
N SER A 99 11.96 -15.82 6.11
CA SER A 99 11.63 -15.14 4.87
C SER A 99 10.54 -15.90 4.12
N PHE A 100 9.36 -15.29 4.00
CA PHE A 100 8.19 -15.91 3.37
C PHE A 100 7.97 -15.48 1.92
N GLY A 101 8.63 -14.42 1.47
CA GLY A 101 8.46 -13.88 0.13
C GLY A 101 9.72 -13.18 -0.36
N ILE A 102 9.88 -13.11 -1.68
CA ILE A 102 10.91 -12.33 -2.35
C ILE A 102 10.28 -11.00 -2.72
N PRO A 103 10.80 -9.86 -2.23
CA PRO A 103 10.32 -8.54 -2.61
C PRO A 103 10.43 -8.33 -4.11
N TRP A 104 9.33 -7.92 -4.75
CA TRP A 104 9.33 -7.71 -6.20
C TRP A 104 9.30 -6.22 -6.55
N TYR A 105 8.17 -5.57 -6.33
CA TYR A 105 8.08 -4.14 -6.56
C TYR A 105 7.45 -3.44 -5.35
N LEU A 106 7.72 -2.15 -5.26
CA LEU A 106 7.28 -1.32 -4.15
C LEU A 106 6.34 -0.23 -4.65
N THR A 107 5.36 0.10 -3.83
CA THR A 107 4.54 1.29 -4.03
C THR A 107 4.59 2.16 -2.79
N THR A 108 4.63 3.48 -2.99
CA THR A 108 4.55 4.47 -1.92
C THR A 108 3.29 5.30 -2.10
N ARG A 109 2.83 5.93 -1.04
CA ARG A 109 1.81 6.95 -1.16
C ARG A 109 2.47 8.31 -1.40
N LEU A 110 1.83 9.10 -2.24
CA LEU A 110 2.08 10.51 -2.46
C LEU A 110 0.83 11.30 -2.12
N THR A 111 0.97 12.58 -1.93
CA THR A 111 -0.14 13.53 -1.91
C THR A 111 -0.31 14.12 -3.29
N ILE A 112 -1.25 13.57 -4.07
CA ILE A 112 -1.70 14.16 -5.33
C ILE A 112 -2.71 15.25 -4.97
N TYR A 113 -2.57 16.47 -5.51
CA TYR A 113 -3.43 17.57 -5.13
C TYR A 113 -3.84 18.44 -6.32
N ASN A 114 -5.06 18.98 -6.23
CA ASN A 114 -5.64 19.88 -7.22
C ASN A 114 -5.25 21.33 -6.91
N THR A 115 -4.39 21.91 -7.75
CA THR A 115 -3.86 23.27 -7.58
C THR A 115 -4.94 24.34 -7.65
N ASP A 116 -6.00 24.13 -8.45
CA ASP A 116 -7.09 25.08 -8.59
C ASP A 116 -7.94 25.14 -7.31
N LEU A 117 -8.25 23.98 -6.72
CA LEU A 117 -8.97 23.93 -5.45
C LEU A 117 -8.16 24.53 -4.29
N LEU A 118 -6.84 24.27 -4.25
CA LEU A 118 -5.96 24.90 -3.27
C LEU A 118 -5.96 26.42 -3.40
N LYS A 119 -5.82 26.92 -4.63
CA LYS A 119 -5.86 28.35 -4.93
C LYS A 119 -7.20 29.00 -4.53
N GLN A 120 -8.33 28.35 -4.85
CA GLN A 120 -9.66 28.82 -4.46
C GLN A 120 -9.82 28.87 -2.93
N ALA A 121 -9.23 27.91 -2.22
CA ALA A 121 -9.23 27.87 -0.76
C ALA A 121 -8.21 28.83 -0.12
N GLY A 122 -7.33 29.48 -0.90
CA GLY A 122 -6.26 30.34 -0.38
C GLY A 122 -5.08 29.57 0.21
N ILE A 123 -4.91 28.30 -0.16
CA ILE A 123 -3.84 27.44 0.31
C ILE A 123 -2.68 27.53 -0.66
N THR A 124 -1.51 27.97 -0.18
CA THR A 124 -0.32 28.23 -1.02
C THR A 124 0.59 26.99 -1.17
N LYS A 125 0.51 26.04 -0.25
CA LYS A 125 1.28 24.79 -0.27
C LYS A 125 0.41 23.62 0.23
N PRO A 126 0.59 22.38 -0.28
CA PRO A 126 -0.12 21.24 0.22
C PRO A 126 0.29 20.92 1.66
N PRO A 127 -0.62 20.35 2.49
CA PRO A 127 -0.32 19.94 3.86
C PRO A 127 0.74 18.84 3.88
N ALA A 128 1.64 18.90 4.85
CA ALA A 128 2.67 17.88 5.10
C ALA A 128 2.36 17.03 6.33
N THR A 129 1.48 17.52 7.22
CA THR A 129 1.10 16.85 8.47
C THR A 129 -0.41 16.67 8.56
N TYR A 130 -0.85 15.75 9.43
CA TYR A 130 -2.28 15.55 9.70
C TYR A 130 -2.93 16.81 10.33
N ALA A 131 -2.21 17.57 11.13
CA ALA A 131 -2.71 18.83 11.67
C ALA A 131 -2.95 19.87 10.55
N GLU A 132 -1.99 20.02 9.63
CA GLU A 132 -2.17 20.90 8.47
C GLU A 132 -3.28 20.39 7.54
N LEU A 133 -3.45 19.05 7.41
CA LEU A 133 -4.54 18.47 6.63
C LEU A 133 -5.91 18.80 7.20
N ALA A 134 -6.09 18.76 8.52
CA ALA A 134 -7.33 19.16 9.17
C ALA A 134 -7.66 20.64 8.95
N GLN A 135 -6.65 21.52 9.05
CA GLN A 135 -6.81 22.95 8.75
C GLN A 135 -7.18 23.18 7.27
N ALA A 136 -6.49 22.51 6.36
CA ALA A 136 -6.80 22.57 4.93
C ALA A 136 -8.21 22.06 4.63
N ALA A 137 -8.66 21.00 5.34
CA ALA A 137 -10.00 20.46 5.18
C ALA A 137 -11.08 21.48 5.52
N GLN A 138 -10.92 22.21 6.62
CA GLN A 138 -11.83 23.28 6.99
C GLN A 138 -11.83 24.41 5.95
N GLN A 139 -10.64 24.88 5.54
CA GLN A 139 -10.53 25.97 4.57
C GLN A 139 -11.15 25.61 3.21
N ILE A 140 -10.87 24.39 2.69
CA ILE A 140 -11.42 23.93 1.43
C ILE A 140 -12.94 23.83 1.52
N LYS A 141 -13.47 23.27 2.63
CA LYS A 141 -14.91 23.15 2.84
C LYS A 141 -15.58 24.50 2.86
N ASP A 142 -15.06 25.45 3.62
CA ASP A 142 -15.64 26.79 3.78
C ASP A 142 -15.59 27.62 2.48
N LYS A 143 -14.50 27.51 1.71
CA LYS A 143 -14.29 28.36 0.53
C LYS A 143 -14.85 27.77 -0.77
N THR A 144 -14.91 26.44 -0.87
CA THR A 144 -15.27 25.77 -2.13
C THR A 144 -16.51 24.88 -2.03
N GLY A 145 -16.96 24.54 -0.81
CA GLY A 145 -18.00 23.54 -0.57
C GLY A 145 -17.53 22.10 -0.80
N LYS A 146 -16.33 21.90 -1.36
CA LYS A 146 -15.75 20.59 -1.66
C LYS A 146 -15.12 19.96 -0.42
N TYR A 147 -14.67 18.72 -0.55
CA TYR A 147 -13.92 18.04 0.51
C TYR A 147 -12.41 18.17 0.27
N ALA A 148 -11.62 18.14 1.34
CA ALA A 148 -10.19 18.08 1.19
C ALA A 148 -9.76 16.71 0.64
N PHE A 149 -10.28 15.63 1.20
CA PHE A 149 -9.89 14.27 0.86
C PHE A 149 -10.99 13.27 1.23
N PHE A 150 -10.77 12.02 0.83
CA PHE A 150 -11.58 10.88 1.23
C PHE A 150 -10.68 9.87 1.94
N ALA A 151 -11.13 9.33 3.06
CA ALA A 151 -10.55 8.17 3.73
C ALA A 151 -11.63 7.13 3.94
N THR A 152 -11.30 5.84 3.74
CA THR A 152 -12.25 4.76 3.97
C THR A 152 -12.14 4.18 5.38
N PHE A 153 -13.29 3.98 6.01
CA PHE A 153 -13.42 3.27 7.28
C PHE A 153 -14.13 1.92 7.10
N VAL A 154 -14.24 1.45 5.85
CA VAL A 154 -14.80 0.13 5.54
C VAL A 154 -13.85 -0.95 6.02
N PRO A 155 -14.26 -1.83 6.96
CA PRO A 155 -13.43 -2.94 7.40
C PRO A 155 -12.99 -3.80 6.23
N GLN A 156 -11.72 -4.23 6.23
CA GLN A 156 -11.13 -5.12 5.22
C GLN A 156 -10.86 -4.49 3.84
N ASP A 157 -11.05 -3.19 3.68
CA ASP A 157 -10.64 -2.48 2.46
C ASP A 157 -9.19 -1.96 2.61
N SER A 158 -8.96 -0.68 2.77
CA SER A 158 -7.63 -0.08 2.88
C SER A 158 -7.16 0.05 4.33
N GLY A 159 -5.88 -0.22 4.57
CA GLY A 159 -5.22 -0.01 5.87
C GLY A 159 -4.77 1.44 6.14
N GLU A 160 -5.12 2.40 5.27
CA GLU A 160 -4.59 3.78 5.33
C GLU A 160 -4.85 4.51 6.65
N VAL A 161 -5.99 4.25 7.30
CA VAL A 161 -6.29 4.83 8.62
C VAL A 161 -5.39 4.21 9.69
N LEU A 162 -5.08 2.91 9.63
CA LEU A 162 -4.11 2.28 10.55
C LEU A 162 -2.70 2.80 10.31
N GLU A 163 -2.31 3.04 9.05
CA GLU A 163 -1.04 3.69 8.71
C GLU A 163 -0.96 5.07 9.38
N SER A 164 -2.03 5.86 9.32
CA SER A 164 -2.10 7.18 9.95
C SER A 164 -1.91 7.11 11.48
N PHE A 165 -2.44 6.09 12.12
CA PHE A 165 -2.25 5.87 13.56
C PHE A 165 -0.76 5.68 13.90
N VAL A 166 -0.07 4.83 13.14
CA VAL A 166 1.38 4.62 13.33
C VAL A 166 2.16 5.91 13.06
N GLN A 167 1.76 6.68 12.06
CA GLN A 167 2.36 7.98 11.77
C GLN A 167 2.12 9.02 12.89
N MET A 168 1.00 8.93 13.58
CA MET A 168 0.69 9.72 14.79
C MET A 168 1.34 9.18 16.07
N GLY A 169 2.22 8.17 15.97
CA GLY A 169 2.96 7.59 17.10
C GLY A 169 2.24 6.47 17.85
N VAL A 170 1.12 5.97 17.31
CA VAL A 170 0.35 4.90 17.95
C VAL A 170 0.99 3.53 17.64
N THR A 171 1.24 2.74 18.65
CA THR A 171 1.56 1.31 18.53
C THR A 171 0.26 0.53 18.39
N LEU A 172 0.04 -0.12 17.24
CA LEU A 172 -1.20 -0.87 17.01
C LEU A 172 -1.27 -2.15 17.82
N VAL A 173 -0.18 -2.92 17.83
CA VAL A 173 -0.06 -4.17 18.59
C VAL A 173 1.27 -4.14 19.34
N ASN A 174 1.24 -4.42 20.62
CA ASN A 174 2.44 -4.42 21.46
C ASN A 174 3.23 -5.75 21.34
N SER A 175 4.37 -5.86 22.02
CA SER A 175 5.25 -7.04 21.98
C SER A 175 4.60 -8.32 22.52
N GLU A 176 3.54 -8.21 23.32
CA GLU A 176 2.78 -9.34 23.87
C GLU A 176 1.62 -9.76 22.94
N GLY A 177 1.48 -9.10 21.78
CA GLY A 177 0.40 -9.35 20.82
C GLY A 177 -0.94 -8.74 21.24
N LYS A 178 -0.98 -7.90 22.27
CA LYS A 178 -2.17 -7.20 22.77
C LYS A 178 -2.35 -5.84 22.09
N ALA A 179 -3.52 -5.23 22.28
CA ALA A 179 -3.82 -3.88 21.80
C ALA A 179 -2.83 -2.86 22.39
N GLY A 180 -2.01 -2.25 21.53
CA GLY A 180 -1.07 -1.19 21.90
C GLY A 180 -1.67 0.21 21.74
N PHE A 181 -2.86 0.32 21.19
CA PHE A 181 -3.50 1.60 20.88
C PHE A 181 -4.45 2.11 21.99
N ASN A 182 -4.72 1.36 23.04
CA ASN A 182 -5.50 1.85 24.17
C ASN A 182 -4.63 2.75 25.08
N THR A 183 -4.25 3.89 24.55
CA THR A 183 -3.34 4.88 25.16
C THR A 183 -3.85 6.29 24.87
N PRO A 184 -3.33 7.34 25.55
CA PRO A 184 -3.67 8.73 25.21
C PRO A 184 -3.44 9.05 23.73
N GLN A 185 -2.34 8.58 23.12
CA GLN A 185 -2.06 8.76 21.70
C GLN A 185 -3.10 8.06 20.80
N GLY A 186 -3.47 6.82 21.14
CA GLY A 186 -4.50 6.10 20.41
C GLY A 186 -5.85 6.78 20.47
N LYS A 187 -6.24 7.28 21.67
CA LYS A 187 -7.46 8.08 21.83
C LYS A 187 -7.42 9.38 21.00
N ALA A 188 -6.27 10.06 20.97
CA ALA A 188 -6.10 11.26 20.15
C ALA A 188 -6.22 10.94 18.64
N ALA A 189 -5.69 9.81 18.17
CA ALA A 189 -5.82 9.39 16.79
C ALA A 189 -7.27 9.02 16.42
N PHE A 190 -8.02 8.36 17.32
CA PHE A 190 -9.46 8.15 17.15
C PHE A 190 -10.21 9.47 17.09
N GLN A 191 -9.92 10.39 18.03
CA GLN A 191 -10.57 11.69 18.11
C GLN A 191 -10.36 12.52 16.83
N TYR A 192 -9.16 12.53 16.28
CA TYR A 192 -8.82 13.20 15.02
C TYR A 192 -9.79 12.81 13.88
N TRP A 193 -9.98 11.52 13.65
CA TRP A 193 -10.85 11.03 12.59
C TRP A 193 -12.33 11.26 12.88
N VAL A 194 -12.72 11.09 14.14
CA VAL A 194 -14.10 11.33 14.60
C VAL A 194 -14.47 12.80 14.44
N ASP A 195 -13.57 13.73 14.78
CA ASP A 195 -13.81 15.17 14.64
C ASP A 195 -13.95 15.59 13.18
N LEU A 196 -13.07 15.12 12.30
CA LEU A 196 -13.18 15.39 10.86
C LEU A 196 -14.54 14.94 10.30
N TYR A 197 -15.02 13.77 10.70
CA TYR A 197 -16.31 13.28 10.25
C TYR A 197 -17.49 14.08 10.82
N LYS A 198 -17.50 14.32 12.14
CA LYS A 198 -18.57 15.05 12.82
C LYS A 198 -18.68 16.52 12.39
N GLN A 199 -17.57 17.13 12.02
CA GLN A 199 -17.53 18.49 11.46
C GLN A 199 -17.92 18.53 9.97
N GLY A 200 -18.24 17.40 9.34
CA GLY A 200 -18.62 17.32 7.94
C GLY A 200 -17.47 17.59 6.98
N LEU A 201 -16.23 17.37 7.43
CA LEU A 201 -15.00 17.55 6.64
C LEU A 201 -14.61 16.28 5.87
N LEU A 202 -15.25 15.15 6.15
CA LEU A 202 -15.17 13.92 5.38
C LEU A 202 -16.52 13.64 4.71
N PRO A 203 -16.52 13.06 3.49
CA PRO A 203 -17.72 12.56 2.84
C PRO A 203 -18.42 11.49 3.70
N LYS A 204 -19.74 11.45 3.69
CA LYS A 204 -20.52 10.42 4.42
C LYS A 204 -20.22 9.01 3.91
N GLU A 205 -19.88 8.90 2.65
CA GLU A 205 -19.50 7.68 1.95
C GLU A 205 -18.23 7.05 2.51
N SER A 206 -17.44 7.77 3.30
CA SER A 206 -16.26 7.24 4.03
C SER A 206 -16.60 6.02 4.91
N LEU A 207 -17.84 5.89 5.36
CA LEU A 207 -18.29 4.74 6.18
C LEU A 207 -18.74 3.54 5.34
N THR A 208 -18.98 3.70 4.03
CA THR A 208 -19.63 2.68 3.19
C THR A 208 -18.90 2.37 1.90
N GLN A 209 -18.01 3.27 1.44
CA GLN A 209 -17.28 3.13 0.19
C GLN A 209 -15.80 2.85 0.45
N GLY A 210 -15.20 1.98 -0.38
CA GLY A 210 -13.78 1.64 -0.31
C GLY A 210 -12.86 2.69 -0.91
N HIS A 211 -11.56 2.47 -0.79
CA HIS A 211 -10.50 3.40 -1.27
C HIS A 211 -10.64 3.78 -2.75
N ARG A 212 -11.18 2.91 -3.60
CA ARG A 212 -11.39 3.24 -5.00
C ARG A 212 -12.26 4.48 -5.20
N HIS A 213 -13.23 4.70 -4.32
CA HIS A 213 -14.09 5.88 -4.35
C HIS A 213 -13.30 7.20 -4.17
N ALA A 214 -12.17 7.17 -3.47
CA ALA A 214 -11.27 8.33 -3.37
C ALA A 214 -10.77 8.79 -4.75
N ILE A 215 -10.46 7.84 -5.64
CA ILE A 215 -9.98 8.12 -7.00
C ILE A 215 -11.11 8.74 -7.82
N ASP A 216 -12.32 8.21 -7.70
CA ASP A 216 -13.50 8.70 -8.44
C ASP A 216 -13.86 10.13 -8.00
N LEU A 217 -13.84 10.41 -6.70
CA LEU A 217 -14.06 11.75 -6.15
C LEU A 217 -12.98 12.75 -6.59
N TYR A 218 -11.73 12.33 -6.64
CA TYR A 218 -10.65 13.19 -7.11
C TYR A 218 -10.80 13.50 -8.62
N GLN A 219 -11.11 12.49 -9.44
CA GLN A 219 -11.32 12.65 -10.88
C GLN A 219 -12.53 13.52 -11.21
N SER A 220 -13.54 13.53 -10.34
CA SER A 220 -14.71 14.41 -10.49
C SER A 220 -14.49 15.83 -9.93
N GLY A 221 -13.33 16.10 -9.31
CA GLY A 221 -13.05 17.40 -8.67
C GLY A 221 -13.81 17.64 -7.38
N GLU A 222 -14.32 16.60 -6.73
CA GLU A 222 -15.02 16.68 -5.45
C GLU A 222 -14.06 16.68 -4.25
N THR A 223 -12.81 16.22 -4.45
CA THR A 223 -11.75 16.29 -3.44
C THR A 223 -10.50 17.00 -3.95
N ALA A 224 -9.84 17.74 -3.05
CA ALA A 224 -8.62 18.47 -3.35
C ALA A 224 -7.36 17.62 -3.28
N PHE A 225 -7.36 16.57 -2.45
CA PHE A 225 -6.22 15.67 -2.24
C PHE A 225 -6.61 14.22 -2.49
N LEU A 226 -5.66 13.46 -3.02
CA LEU A 226 -5.71 12.01 -3.15
C LEU A 226 -4.40 11.42 -2.62
N ALA A 227 -4.50 10.60 -1.58
CA ALA A 227 -3.38 9.80 -1.08
C ALA A 227 -3.26 8.53 -1.91
N SER A 228 -2.36 8.50 -2.90
CA SER A 228 -2.19 7.36 -3.79
C SER A 228 -0.78 7.31 -4.38
N GLY A 229 -0.45 6.21 -5.05
CA GLY A 229 0.83 6.08 -5.73
C GLY A 229 0.86 6.77 -7.11
N PRO A 230 2.04 7.02 -7.67
CA PRO A 230 2.20 7.68 -8.97
C PRO A 230 1.64 6.86 -10.13
N GLU A 231 1.41 5.56 -9.95
CA GLU A 231 0.80 4.68 -10.94
C GLU A 231 -0.63 5.10 -11.33
N PHE A 232 -1.35 5.79 -10.43
CA PHE A 232 -2.70 6.28 -10.70
C PHE A 232 -2.76 7.57 -11.51
N LEU A 233 -1.66 8.33 -11.59
CA LEU A 233 -1.62 9.59 -12.35
C LEU A 233 -1.94 9.39 -13.84
N LYS A 234 -1.51 8.26 -14.43
CA LYS A 234 -1.85 7.91 -15.81
C LYS A 234 -3.34 7.64 -15.96
N THR A 235 -3.96 6.97 -15.01
CA THR A 235 -5.41 6.72 -14.98
C THR A 235 -6.19 8.04 -14.86
N ILE A 236 -5.75 8.95 -14.00
CA ILE A 236 -6.36 10.27 -13.84
C ILE A 236 -6.22 11.08 -15.16
N SER A 237 -5.05 11.02 -15.80
CA SER A 237 -4.82 11.70 -17.09
C SER A 237 -5.74 11.20 -18.20
N ASN A 238 -5.99 9.91 -18.24
CA ASN A 238 -6.86 9.31 -19.27
C ASN A 238 -8.35 9.60 -19.01
N ASN A 239 -8.79 9.54 -17.75
CA ASN A 239 -10.20 9.64 -17.41
C ASN A 239 -10.67 11.08 -17.15
N ALA A 240 -9.78 11.93 -16.62
CA ALA A 240 -10.08 13.29 -16.20
C ALA A 240 -8.94 14.25 -16.59
N PRO A 241 -8.70 14.50 -17.89
CA PRO A 241 -7.54 15.26 -18.36
C PRO A 241 -7.46 16.70 -17.82
N LYS A 242 -8.60 17.34 -17.55
CA LYS A 242 -8.64 18.68 -16.93
C LYS A 242 -8.16 18.63 -15.48
N ILE A 243 -8.56 17.63 -14.73
CA ILE A 243 -8.08 17.42 -13.35
C ILE A 243 -6.59 17.08 -13.38
N ALA A 244 -6.14 16.23 -14.30
CA ALA A 244 -4.72 15.90 -14.45
C ALA A 244 -3.85 17.14 -14.71
N GLN A 245 -4.31 18.09 -15.55
CA GLN A 245 -3.63 19.35 -15.82
C GLN A 245 -3.51 20.24 -14.57
N ALA A 246 -4.54 20.22 -13.73
CA ALA A 246 -4.55 20.93 -12.45
C ALA A 246 -3.89 20.15 -11.30
N SER A 247 -3.38 18.94 -11.56
CA SER A 247 -2.78 18.10 -10.53
C SER A 247 -1.30 18.36 -10.36
N ALA A 248 -0.87 18.47 -9.11
CA ALA A 248 0.52 18.45 -8.70
C ALA A 248 0.71 17.41 -7.60
N ILE A 249 1.94 17.18 -7.19
CA ILE A 249 2.31 16.15 -6.21
C ILE A 249 3.24 16.67 -5.15
N ALA A 250 3.10 16.09 -3.97
CA ALA A 250 3.94 16.31 -2.81
C ALA A 250 4.26 14.97 -2.13
N PRO A 251 5.25 14.92 -1.23
CA PRO A 251 5.48 13.77 -0.38
C PRO A 251 4.22 13.35 0.39
N GLN A 252 4.20 12.10 0.84
CA GLN A 252 3.13 11.60 1.69
C GLN A 252 2.95 12.47 2.94
N ILE A 253 1.70 12.79 3.26
CA ILE A 253 1.35 13.41 4.55
C ILE A 253 1.75 12.46 5.68
N THR A 254 2.36 12.98 6.71
CA THR A 254 2.81 12.22 7.88
C THR A 254 2.29 12.84 9.16
N GLY A 255 2.40 12.11 10.27
CA GLY A 255 2.26 12.66 11.62
C GLY A 255 3.62 13.07 12.19
N ASP A 256 3.66 13.21 13.51
CA ASP A 256 4.85 13.67 14.26
C ASP A 256 6.06 12.75 14.11
N THR A 257 5.85 11.48 13.77
CA THR A 257 6.94 10.51 13.57
C THR A 257 7.70 10.73 12.25
N GLY A 258 7.14 11.46 11.29
CA GLY A 258 7.70 11.63 9.95
C GLY A 258 7.75 10.34 9.11
N LYS A 259 7.21 9.24 9.63
CA LYS A 259 7.21 7.92 8.96
C LYS A 259 6.39 7.95 7.68
N LYS A 260 6.93 7.32 6.63
CA LYS A 260 6.26 7.13 5.34
C LYS A 260 6.00 5.66 5.10
N ASN A 261 4.84 5.34 4.53
CA ASN A 261 4.49 3.96 4.23
C ASN A 261 5.07 3.51 2.89
N VAL A 262 5.52 2.25 2.86
CA VAL A 262 5.81 1.51 1.63
C VAL A 262 5.07 0.18 1.66
N ALA A 263 4.41 -0.16 0.55
CA ALA A 263 3.84 -1.48 0.35
C ALA A 263 4.81 -2.33 -0.47
N VAL A 264 5.14 -3.51 0.06
CA VAL A 264 6.07 -4.46 -0.55
C VAL A 264 5.29 -5.59 -1.20
N MET A 265 5.19 -5.58 -2.52
CA MET A 265 4.59 -6.69 -3.25
C MET A 265 5.54 -7.86 -3.28
N ASN A 266 5.05 -9.03 -2.93
CA ASN A 266 5.86 -10.22 -2.74
C ASN A 266 5.61 -11.26 -3.83
N ILE A 267 6.68 -11.88 -4.31
CA ILE A 267 6.60 -13.18 -4.95
C ILE A 267 6.74 -14.23 -3.86
N VAL A 268 5.70 -15.04 -3.68
CA VAL A 268 5.66 -16.12 -2.69
C VAL A 268 5.57 -17.47 -3.40
N ILE A 269 6.09 -18.51 -2.75
CA ILE A 269 6.07 -19.89 -3.25
C ILE A 269 5.27 -20.72 -2.24
N PRO A 270 4.12 -21.28 -2.62
CA PRO A 270 3.37 -22.14 -1.73
C PRO A 270 4.22 -23.35 -1.29
N ARG A 271 4.17 -23.68 0.00
CA ARG A 271 4.90 -24.85 0.54
C ARG A 271 4.53 -26.16 -0.15
N ALA A 272 3.31 -26.27 -0.65
CA ALA A 272 2.81 -27.45 -1.36
C ALA A 272 3.08 -27.40 -2.87
N SER A 273 3.92 -26.47 -3.35
CA SER A 273 4.40 -26.49 -4.75
C SER A 273 5.07 -27.81 -5.06
N LYS A 274 4.80 -28.34 -6.26
CA LYS A 274 5.41 -29.57 -6.77
C LYS A 274 6.78 -29.32 -7.42
N HIS A 275 7.11 -28.06 -7.68
CA HIS A 275 8.33 -27.62 -8.38
C HIS A 275 9.07 -26.51 -7.63
N PRO A 276 9.40 -26.68 -6.33
CA PRO A 276 9.90 -25.58 -5.48
C PRO A 276 11.21 -24.97 -6.00
N ASP A 277 12.14 -25.77 -6.52
CA ASP A 277 13.43 -25.25 -7.00
C ASP A 277 13.29 -24.48 -8.33
N ALA A 278 12.44 -24.94 -9.24
CA ALA A 278 12.10 -24.21 -10.46
C ALA A 278 11.35 -22.91 -10.13
N ALA A 279 10.46 -22.96 -9.14
CA ALA A 279 9.71 -21.79 -8.66
C ALA A 279 10.65 -20.73 -8.07
N VAL A 280 11.62 -21.12 -7.22
CA VAL A 280 12.64 -20.20 -6.68
C VAL A 280 13.47 -19.60 -7.81
N LYS A 281 13.90 -20.41 -8.77
CA LYS A 281 14.70 -19.95 -9.92
C LYS A 281 13.93 -18.91 -10.74
N PHE A 282 12.66 -19.16 -11.03
CA PHE A 282 11.81 -18.21 -11.75
C PHE A 282 11.54 -16.94 -10.92
N ALA A 283 11.25 -17.08 -9.63
CA ALA A 283 11.03 -15.94 -8.74
C ALA A 283 12.26 -15.02 -8.68
N LEU A 284 13.47 -15.58 -8.53
CA LEU A 284 14.72 -14.81 -8.56
C LEU A 284 14.99 -14.16 -9.92
N PHE A 285 14.62 -14.82 -11.02
CA PHE A 285 14.72 -14.22 -12.35
C PHE A 285 13.79 -13.01 -12.49
N VAL A 286 12.52 -13.13 -12.11
CA VAL A 286 11.54 -12.04 -12.14
C VAL A 286 11.98 -10.85 -11.28
N THR A 287 12.65 -11.13 -10.16
CA THR A 287 12.99 -10.13 -9.16
C THR A 287 14.46 -9.71 -9.17
N ASN A 288 15.22 -10.04 -10.22
CA ASN A 288 16.59 -9.55 -10.40
C ASN A 288 16.59 -8.05 -10.77
N ASP A 289 17.75 -7.41 -10.69
CA ASP A 289 17.90 -5.97 -10.94
C ASP A 289 17.35 -5.52 -12.29
N GLU A 290 17.68 -6.26 -13.35
CA GLU A 290 17.31 -5.92 -14.72
C GLU A 290 15.79 -6.00 -14.94
N ASN A 291 15.20 -7.12 -14.54
CA ASN A 291 13.76 -7.35 -14.73
C ASN A 291 12.92 -6.46 -13.80
N GLN A 292 13.37 -6.18 -12.59
CA GLN A 292 12.70 -5.22 -11.72
C GLN A 292 12.77 -3.79 -12.27
N LEU A 293 13.92 -3.36 -12.80
CA LEU A 293 14.05 -2.05 -13.42
C LEU A 293 13.13 -1.93 -14.64
N ALA A 294 13.10 -2.95 -15.50
CA ALA A 294 12.22 -2.98 -16.67
C ALA A 294 10.72 -2.92 -16.27
N PHE A 295 10.32 -3.70 -15.27
CA PHE A 295 8.94 -3.66 -14.78
C PHE A 295 8.60 -2.32 -14.11
N ALA A 296 9.52 -1.79 -13.31
CA ALA A 296 9.33 -0.51 -12.65
C ALA A 296 9.11 0.64 -13.66
N LYS A 297 9.86 0.64 -14.78
CA LYS A 297 9.66 1.59 -15.88
C LYS A 297 8.32 1.37 -16.59
N ALA A 298 7.91 0.13 -16.82
CA ALA A 298 6.64 -0.19 -17.48
C ALA A 298 5.41 0.14 -16.63
N ALA A 299 5.50 -0.11 -15.33
CA ALA A 299 4.37 -0.02 -14.39
C ALA A 299 4.36 1.27 -13.54
N ASN A 300 5.39 2.10 -13.64
CA ASN A 300 5.60 3.31 -12.82
C ASN A 300 5.56 3.01 -11.32
N VAL A 301 6.25 1.95 -10.91
CA VAL A 301 6.45 1.53 -9.52
C VAL A 301 7.93 1.59 -9.17
N LEU A 302 8.32 1.24 -7.94
CA LEU A 302 9.71 1.19 -7.52
C LEU A 302 10.22 -0.24 -7.48
N PRO A 303 11.49 -0.50 -7.84
CA PRO A 303 12.12 -1.79 -7.63
C PRO A 303 12.50 -1.99 -6.16
N SER A 304 12.64 -3.22 -5.73
CA SER A 304 13.05 -3.58 -4.38
C SER A 304 14.55 -3.84 -4.24
N THR A 305 15.31 -3.79 -5.33
CA THR A 305 16.77 -4.00 -5.31
C THR A 305 17.53 -2.69 -5.27
N VAL A 306 18.69 -2.71 -4.60
CA VAL A 306 19.57 -1.55 -4.42
C VAL A 306 20.03 -0.99 -5.75
N LYS A 307 20.52 -1.86 -6.66
CA LYS A 307 21.06 -1.46 -7.96
C LYS A 307 19.98 -0.88 -8.86
N ALA A 308 18.82 -1.53 -8.97
CA ALA A 308 17.73 -1.03 -9.81
C ALA A 308 17.17 0.31 -9.29
N LEU A 309 17.02 0.47 -7.97
CA LEU A 309 16.56 1.76 -7.39
C LEU A 309 17.60 2.88 -7.57
N SER A 310 18.87 2.53 -7.76
CA SER A 310 19.96 3.49 -7.98
C SER A 310 20.06 3.98 -9.42
N ASP A 311 19.28 3.45 -10.37
CA ASP A 311 19.22 3.88 -11.76
C ASP A 311 18.86 5.38 -11.86
N SER A 312 19.45 6.10 -12.84
CA SER A 312 19.18 7.52 -13.09
C SER A 312 17.70 7.82 -13.33
N TYR A 313 16.94 6.84 -13.83
CA TYR A 313 15.50 6.92 -14.02
C TYR A 313 14.74 7.36 -12.76
N PHE A 314 15.22 7.02 -11.56
CA PHE A 314 14.59 7.38 -10.28
C PHE A 314 15.19 8.63 -9.63
N LYS A 315 16.33 9.11 -10.10
CA LYS A 315 17.07 10.22 -9.48
C LYS A 315 16.95 11.52 -10.26
N GLU A 316 16.78 11.40 -11.56
CA GLU A 316 16.87 12.54 -12.47
C GLU A 316 15.52 12.74 -13.18
N VAL A 317 15.09 13.97 -13.22
CA VAL A 317 13.94 14.41 -14.03
C VAL A 317 14.27 15.69 -14.75
N PRO A 318 13.81 15.89 -16.00
CA PRO A 318 13.96 17.15 -16.74
C PRO A 318 13.35 18.34 -15.98
N ALA A 319 13.79 19.54 -16.30
CA ALA A 319 13.21 20.76 -15.69
C ALA A 319 11.70 20.90 -15.98
N ASP A 320 11.27 20.45 -17.15
CA ASP A 320 9.88 20.42 -17.61
C ASP A 320 9.17 19.07 -17.34
N ALA A 321 9.70 18.29 -16.38
CA ALA A 321 9.17 16.97 -16.06
C ALA A 321 7.68 17.00 -15.79
N SER A 322 7.00 15.97 -16.31
CA SER A 322 5.58 15.71 -16.06
C SER A 322 5.33 15.41 -14.56
N THR A 323 4.07 15.53 -14.16
CA THR A 323 3.62 15.14 -12.80
C THR A 323 3.95 13.69 -12.49
N VAL A 324 3.88 12.79 -13.48
CA VAL A 324 4.23 11.37 -13.34
C VAL A 324 5.72 11.19 -13.03
N GLU A 325 6.61 11.88 -13.75
CA GLU A 325 8.06 11.81 -13.54
C GLU A 325 8.47 12.39 -12.19
N LYS A 326 7.90 13.54 -11.81
CA LYS A 326 8.08 14.11 -10.46
C LYS A 326 7.64 13.15 -9.38
N GLY A 327 6.48 12.47 -9.58
CA GLY A 327 5.97 11.46 -8.65
C GLY A 327 6.91 10.29 -8.47
N ARG A 328 7.46 9.78 -9.54
CA ARG A 328 8.46 8.71 -9.52
C ARG A 328 9.68 9.10 -8.68
N MET A 329 10.23 10.29 -8.92
CA MET A 329 11.39 10.80 -8.17
C MET A 329 11.06 10.97 -6.67
N ILE A 330 9.93 11.60 -6.34
CA ILE A 330 9.52 11.79 -4.93
C ILE A 330 9.31 10.43 -4.25
N SER A 331 8.67 9.47 -4.94
CA SER A 331 8.50 8.11 -4.43
C SER A 331 9.84 7.44 -4.12
N ALA A 332 10.82 7.55 -5.03
CA ALA A 332 12.15 6.99 -4.82
C ALA A 332 12.89 7.66 -3.66
N GLN A 333 12.80 8.98 -3.54
CA GLN A 333 13.41 9.73 -2.43
C GLN A 333 12.80 9.34 -1.07
N GLN A 334 11.51 9.06 -1.02
CA GLN A 334 10.84 8.61 0.21
C GLN A 334 11.36 7.26 0.72
N MET A 335 11.92 6.42 -0.15
CA MET A 335 12.44 5.09 0.23
C MET A 335 13.58 5.16 1.25
N GLN A 336 14.26 6.30 1.41
CA GLN A 336 15.27 6.48 2.44
C GLN A 336 14.73 6.36 3.87
N THR A 337 13.46 6.72 4.07
CA THR A 337 12.78 6.74 5.38
C THR A 337 11.47 5.95 5.41
N ALA A 338 11.12 5.31 4.28
CA ALA A 338 9.90 4.53 4.18
C ALA A 338 10.04 3.15 4.84
N GLU A 339 9.00 2.75 5.53
CA GLU A 339 8.89 1.44 6.16
C GLU A 339 7.46 0.89 6.01
N VAL A 340 7.27 -0.40 6.21
CA VAL A 340 5.93 -1.00 6.25
C VAL A 340 5.32 -0.65 7.61
N LEU A 341 4.31 0.20 7.62
CA LEU A 341 3.70 0.72 8.84
C LEU A 341 2.68 -0.24 9.47
N THR A 342 2.02 -1.06 8.65
CA THR A 342 1.05 -2.03 9.17
C THR A 342 1.76 -3.22 9.82
N PRO A 343 1.24 -3.75 10.96
CA PRO A 343 1.86 -4.88 11.63
C PRO A 343 1.72 -6.16 10.81
N LYS A 344 2.81 -6.92 10.70
CA LYS A 344 2.85 -8.24 10.04
C LYS A 344 2.33 -9.32 10.99
N ILE A 345 1.03 -9.51 11.02
CA ILE A 345 0.36 -10.46 11.89
C ILE A 345 -0.68 -11.28 11.12
N LYS A 346 -0.93 -12.52 11.54
CA LYS A 346 -1.88 -13.42 10.88
C LYS A 346 -3.32 -12.92 10.90
N ASP A 347 -3.67 -12.13 11.93
CA ASP A 347 -5.05 -11.68 12.19
C ASP A 347 -5.24 -10.18 11.89
N PHE A 348 -4.44 -9.60 10.96
CA PHE A 348 -4.48 -8.19 10.61
C PHE A 348 -5.89 -7.68 10.28
N LYS A 349 -6.68 -8.46 9.54
CA LYS A 349 -8.06 -8.08 9.19
C LYS A 349 -9.00 -8.01 10.41
N LEU A 350 -8.74 -8.80 11.45
CA LEU A 350 -9.49 -8.71 12.71
C LEU A 350 -9.12 -7.43 13.47
N LEU A 351 -7.84 -7.05 13.49
CA LEU A 351 -7.39 -5.80 14.06
C LEU A 351 -8.03 -4.60 13.36
N GLN A 352 -7.96 -4.58 12.03
CA GLN A 352 -8.56 -3.54 11.21
C GLN A 352 -10.06 -3.44 11.46
N LYS A 353 -10.76 -4.56 11.47
CA LYS A 353 -12.20 -4.63 11.75
C LYS A 353 -12.52 -4.05 13.13
N ALA A 354 -11.79 -4.48 14.17
CA ALA A 354 -12.01 -4.00 15.53
C ALA A 354 -11.87 -2.46 15.62
N ILE A 355 -10.84 -1.90 15.02
CA ILE A 355 -10.61 -0.45 15.03
C ILE A 355 -11.66 0.28 14.20
N TYR A 356 -11.91 -0.16 12.96
CA TYR A 356 -12.79 0.56 12.02
C TYR A 356 -14.26 0.56 12.46
N GLU A 357 -14.79 -0.56 12.92
CA GLU A 357 -16.18 -0.63 13.41
C GLU A 357 -16.39 0.26 14.64
N ASN A 358 -15.42 0.33 15.53
CA ASN A 358 -15.51 1.21 16.70
C ASN A 358 -15.30 2.70 16.35
N LEU A 359 -14.43 3.02 15.38
CA LEU A 359 -14.35 4.37 14.80
C LEU A 359 -15.68 4.80 14.18
N GLN A 360 -16.29 3.97 13.36
CA GLN A 360 -17.61 4.23 12.75
C GLN A 360 -18.67 4.50 13.84
N ALA A 361 -18.72 3.67 14.89
CA ALA A 361 -19.65 3.85 15.99
C ALA A 361 -19.46 5.19 16.72
N ALA A 362 -18.20 5.64 16.89
CA ALA A 362 -17.91 6.93 17.49
C ALA A 362 -18.26 8.11 16.56
N MET A 363 -18.00 7.98 15.24
CA MET A 363 -18.38 8.96 14.22
C MET A 363 -19.90 9.16 14.16
N LEU A 364 -20.66 8.08 14.27
CA LEU A 364 -22.12 8.08 14.30
C LEU A 364 -22.73 8.50 15.66
N GLY A 365 -21.88 8.80 16.66
CA GLY A 365 -22.33 9.20 17.99
C GLY A 365 -22.92 8.06 18.85
N GLN A 366 -22.74 6.81 18.42
CA GLN A 366 -23.22 5.63 19.16
C GLN A 366 -22.32 5.30 20.37
N LYS A 367 -21.07 5.76 20.36
CA LYS A 367 -20.09 5.60 21.43
C LYS A 367 -19.30 6.89 21.63
N THR A 368 -18.77 7.09 22.82
CA THR A 368 -17.69 8.06 23.05
C THR A 368 -16.40 7.52 22.44
N VAL A 369 -15.43 8.39 22.18
CA VAL A 369 -14.11 7.96 21.69
C VAL A 369 -13.42 7.04 22.70
N ASP A 370 -13.47 7.36 23.98
CA ASP A 370 -12.91 6.49 25.02
C ASP A 370 -13.47 5.07 24.97
N LYS A 371 -14.82 4.97 24.90
CA LYS A 371 -15.49 3.67 24.83
C LYS A 371 -15.17 2.92 23.53
N ALA A 372 -15.04 3.63 22.42
CA ALA A 372 -14.69 3.04 21.12
C ALA A 372 -13.28 2.45 21.14
N VAL A 373 -12.32 3.14 21.74
CA VAL A 373 -10.93 2.63 21.88
C VAL A 373 -10.88 1.42 22.82
N GLU A 374 -11.58 1.48 23.97
CA GLU A 374 -11.66 0.36 24.92
C GLU A 374 -12.27 -0.88 24.27
N ASP A 375 -13.42 -0.73 23.58
CA ASP A 375 -14.11 -1.84 22.94
C ASP A 375 -13.28 -2.45 21.82
N ALA A 376 -12.61 -1.61 21.01
CA ALA A 376 -11.72 -2.08 19.96
C ALA A 376 -10.54 -2.89 20.54
N ALA A 377 -9.96 -2.41 21.64
CA ALA A 377 -8.87 -3.10 22.35
C ALA A 377 -9.34 -4.43 22.93
N GLN A 378 -10.49 -4.45 23.59
CA GLN A 378 -11.08 -5.67 24.14
C GLN A 378 -11.41 -6.70 23.06
N GLN A 379 -11.99 -6.24 21.93
CA GLN A 379 -12.31 -7.10 20.78
C GLN A 379 -11.05 -7.75 20.20
N TRP A 380 -9.95 -7.00 20.11
CA TRP A 380 -8.67 -7.53 19.66
C TRP A 380 -8.05 -8.50 20.66
N ASP A 381 -8.06 -8.18 21.94
CA ASP A 381 -7.41 -8.95 22.99
C ASP A 381 -8.09 -10.28 23.29
N ASN A 382 -9.39 -10.39 23.00
CA ASN A 382 -10.21 -11.59 23.21
C ASN A 382 -10.36 -12.47 21.95
N ARG A 383 -9.59 -12.22 20.85
CA ARG A 383 -9.65 -13.00 19.60
C ARG A 383 -9.14 -14.43 19.78
#